data_c773daf57d71fdeeebab9fa7cadb12bb
#
_entry.id   c773daf57d71fdeeebab9fa7cadb12bb
#
_cell.length_a   1.000
_cell.length_b   1.000
_cell.length_c   1.000
_cell.angle_alpha   90.00
_cell.angle_beta   90.00
_cell.angle_gamma   90.00
#
_symmetry.space_group_name_H-M   'P 1'
#
loop_
_entity.id
_entity.type
_entity.pdbx_description
1 polymer ?
#
loop_
_entity_poly.entity_id
_entity_poly.type
_entity_poly.pdbx_seq_one_letter_code
_entity_poly.pdbx_strand_id
1 'polypeptide(L)'
;MKFIGYYGCSDEFNIIALEASSKEKADNYVYECACECYGGYYHYHCYYENENGGDEEYIDEERENDINYYVEPFDYNNEKHMDILREQENEFWKV
;
A
#
# COMPACT_ATOMS: atom_id res chain seq x y z
N MET A 1 11.36 4.39 14.44
CA MET A 1 11.49 5.25 13.25
C MET A 1 10.11 5.47 12.64
N LYS A 2 9.84 6.67 12.22
CA LYS A 2 8.51 7.06 11.72
C LYS A 2 8.57 7.39 10.24
N PHE A 3 7.57 6.90 9.50
CA PHE A 3 7.52 6.99 8.05
C PHE A 3 6.12 7.36 7.57
N ILE A 4 6.06 7.83 6.34
CA ILE A 4 4.81 7.94 5.60
C ILE A 4 4.88 6.93 4.46
N GLY A 5 3.83 6.12 4.31
CA GLY A 5 3.74 5.13 3.26
C GLY A 5 2.62 5.45 2.30
N TYR A 6 2.89 5.30 1.01
CA TYR A 6 1.93 5.47 -0.08
C TYR A 6 1.78 4.13 -0.76
N TYR A 7 0.56 3.66 -0.95
CA TYR A 7 0.34 2.40 -1.64
C TYR A 7 -0.98 2.39 -2.40
N GLY A 8 -1.01 1.62 -3.45
CA GLY A 8 -2.22 1.48 -4.24
C GLY A 8 -2.06 0.50 -5.39
N CYS A 9 -3.17 0.21 -6.02
CA CYS A 9 -3.25 -0.57 -7.23
C CYS A 9 -4.27 0.08 -8.16
N SER A 10 -3.99 0.08 -9.45
CA SER A 10 -4.84 0.73 -10.44
C SER A 10 -5.11 2.19 -10.06
N ASP A 11 -6.37 2.56 -9.85
CA ASP A 11 -6.77 3.93 -9.53
C ASP A 11 -6.87 4.19 -8.01
N GLU A 12 -6.72 3.17 -7.19
CA GLU A 12 -6.77 3.33 -5.75
C GLU A 12 -5.43 3.81 -5.20
N PHE A 13 -5.49 4.76 -4.28
CA PHE A 13 -4.29 5.30 -3.66
C PHE A 13 -4.56 5.57 -2.18
N ASN A 14 -3.70 5.04 -1.34
CA ASN A 14 -3.83 5.15 0.11
C ASN A 14 -2.54 5.68 0.71
N ILE A 15 -2.66 6.42 1.82
CA ILE A 15 -1.52 6.99 2.53
C ILE A 15 -1.66 6.63 4.01
N ILE A 16 -0.55 6.21 4.62
CA ILE A 16 -0.53 5.81 6.02
C ILE A 16 0.72 6.35 6.72
N ALA A 17 0.53 6.88 7.94
CA ALA A 17 1.66 7.21 8.82
C ALA A 17 1.95 5.98 9.68
N LEU A 18 3.20 5.48 9.66
CA LEU A 18 3.58 4.26 10.34
C LEU A 18 4.89 4.40 11.10
N GLU A 19 5.06 3.54 12.09
CA GLU A 19 6.29 3.42 12.86
C GLU A 19 6.83 2.01 12.72
N ALA A 20 8.10 1.89 12.33
CA ALA A 20 8.77 0.60 12.15
C ALA A 20 10.19 0.70 12.69
N SER A 21 10.80 -0.44 12.99
CA SER A 21 12.16 -0.48 13.52
C SER A 21 13.22 -0.16 12.47
N SER A 22 12.88 -0.25 11.18
CA SER A 22 13.78 0.07 10.07
C SER A 22 12.97 0.45 8.84
N LYS A 23 13.64 1.11 7.89
CA LYS A 23 13.03 1.42 6.59
C LYS A 23 12.65 0.15 5.84
N GLU A 24 13.47 -0.89 5.93
CA GLU A 24 13.20 -2.18 5.29
C GLU A 24 11.86 -2.77 5.77
N LYS A 25 11.61 -2.73 7.08
CA LYS A 25 10.34 -3.22 7.63
C LYS A 25 9.16 -2.36 7.20
N ALA A 26 9.36 -1.05 7.14
CA ALA A 26 8.33 -0.14 6.63
C ALA A 26 8.01 -0.41 5.16
N ASP A 27 9.05 -0.57 4.33
CA ASP A 27 8.89 -0.90 2.91
C ASP A 27 8.12 -2.23 2.72
N ASN A 28 8.49 -3.25 3.47
CA ASN A 28 7.84 -4.56 3.38
C ASN A 28 6.38 -4.50 3.78
N TYR A 29 6.06 -3.77 4.84
CA TYR A 29 4.68 -3.61 5.28
C TYR A 29 3.83 -2.88 4.25
N VAL A 30 4.33 -1.77 3.72
CA VAL A 30 3.61 -0.98 2.71
C VAL A 30 3.45 -1.77 1.42
N TYR A 31 4.45 -2.55 1.03
CA TYR A 31 4.35 -3.45 -0.11
C TYR A 31 3.24 -4.50 0.11
N GLU A 32 3.17 -5.09 1.29
CA GLU A 32 2.11 -6.05 1.62
C GLU A 32 0.72 -5.40 1.54
N CYS A 33 0.58 -4.17 2.00
CA CYS A 33 -0.67 -3.42 1.88
C CYS A 33 -1.06 -3.22 0.42
N ALA A 34 -0.10 -2.90 -0.43
CA ALA A 34 -0.33 -2.74 -1.86
C ALA A 34 -0.75 -4.06 -2.51
N CYS A 35 -0.12 -5.17 -2.11
CA CYS A 35 -0.48 -6.51 -2.60
C CYS A 35 -1.91 -6.89 -2.21
N GLU A 36 -2.31 -6.62 -0.98
CA GLU A 36 -3.67 -6.88 -0.51
C GLU A 36 -4.69 -6.05 -1.28
N CYS A 37 -4.38 -4.79 -1.54
CA CYS A 37 -5.22 -3.91 -2.34
C CYS A 37 -5.43 -4.48 -3.74
N TYR A 38 -4.36 -4.91 -4.40
CA TYR A 38 -4.43 -5.53 -5.72
C TYR A 38 -5.20 -6.85 -5.70
N GLY A 39 -4.94 -7.67 -4.67
CA GLY A 39 -5.62 -8.96 -4.51
C GLY A 39 -7.13 -8.81 -4.45
N GLY A 40 -7.61 -7.83 -3.70
CA GLY A 40 -9.04 -7.52 -3.62
C GLY A 40 -9.61 -7.08 -4.96
N TYR A 41 -8.91 -6.18 -5.64
CA TYR A 41 -9.30 -5.71 -6.98
C TYR A 41 -9.36 -6.85 -7.98
N TYR A 42 -8.32 -7.67 -8.03
CA TYR A 42 -8.24 -8.79 -8.97
C TYR A 42 -9.37 -9.80 -8.72
N HIS A 43 -9.59 -10.17 -7.47
CA HIS A 43 -10.66 -11.12 -7.11
C HIS A 43 -12.02 -10.61 -7.58
N TYR A 44 -12.32 -9.33 -7.36
CA TYR A 44 -13.60 -8.76 -7.74
C TYR A 44 -13.78 -8.66 -9.25
N HIS A 45 -12.77 -8.14 -9.96
CA HIS A 45 -12.93 -7.81 -11.38
C HIS A 45 -12.61 -8.97 -12.33
N CYS A 46 -11.67 -9.84 -11.95
CA CYS A 46 -11.21 -10.90 -12.84
C CYS A 46 -11.80 -12.26 -12.49
N TYR A 47 -11.95 -12.57 -11.21
CA TYR A 47 -12.49 -13.85 -10.78
C TYR A 47 -13.97 -13.98 -11.15
N TYR A 48 -14.75 -12.94 -10.94
CA TYR A 48 -16.17 -12.93 -11.23
C TYR A 48 -16.49 -12.73 -12.71
N GLU A 49 -15.61 -12.11 -13.45
CA GLU A 49 -15.78 -11.88 -14.89
C GLU A 49 -15.23 -13.03 -15.73
N ASN A 50 -14.20 -13.72 -15.24
CA ASN A 50 -13.58 -14.87 -15.89
C ASN A 50 -13.64 -16.08 -14.98
N GLU A 51 -14.64 -16.96 -15.20
CA GLU A 51 -14.83 -18.17 -14.40
C GLU A 51 -13.64 -19.12 -14.41
N ASN A 52 -12.77 -19.02 -15.41
CA ASN A 52 -11.62 -19.91 -15.56
C ASN A 52 -10.34 -19.40 -14.88
N GLY A 53 -10.40 -18.26 -14.20
CA GLY A 53 -9.23 -17.67 -13.60
C GLY A 53 -8.14 -17.35 -14.63
N GLY A 54 -7.32 -16.39 -14.36
CA GLY A 54 -6.17 -16.12 -15.20
C GLY A 54 -5.04 -17.10 -14.93
N ASP A 55 -4.13 -17.22 -15.88
CA ASP A 55 -2.86 -17.91 -15.69
C ASP A 55 -2.11 -17.23 -14.52
N GLU A 56 -1.54 -18.01 -13.62
CA GLU A 56 -0.79 -17.48 -12.48
C GLU A 56 0.34 -16.53 -12.91
N GLU A 57 1.04 -16.85 -14.00
CA GLU A 57 2.09 -15.98 -14.56
C GLU A 57 1.53 -14.63 -15.01
N TYR A 58 0.37 -14.63 -15.62
CA TYR A 58 -0.30 -13.41 -16.07
C TYR A 58 -0.73 -12.55 -14.89
N ILE A 59 -1.24 -13.19 -13.84
CA ILE A 59 -1.63 -12.50 -12.60
C ILE A 59 -0.43 -11.82 -11.98
N ASP A 60 0.71 -12.51 -11.90
CA ASP A 60 1.93 -11.96 -11.31
C ASP A 60 2.48 -10.79 -12.12
N GLU A 61 2.46 -10.86 -13.45
CA GLU A 61 2.89 -9.76 -14.31
C GLU A 61 1.99 -8.53 -14.14
N GLU A 62 0.69 -8.70 -14.15
CA GLU A 62 -0.24 -7.59 -13.95
C GLU A 62 -0.10 -7.00 -12.55
N ARG A 63 0.09 -7.85 -11.55
CA ARG A 63 0.29 -7.41 -10.18
C ARG A 63 1.52 -6.52 -10.05
N GLU A 64 2.65 -6.92 -10.64
CA GLU A 64 3.88 -6.14 -10.62
C GLU A 64 3.72 -4.79 -11.30
N ASN A 65 2.94 -4.73 -12.37
CA ASN A 65 2.71 -3.50 -13.13
C ASN A 65 1.73 -2.55 -12.43
N ASP A 66 0.74 -3.08 -11.70
CA ASP A 66 -0.31 -2.29 -11.09
C ASP A 66 -0.04 -1.94 -9.62
N ILE A 67 0.87 -2.64 -8.97
CA ILE A 67 1.23 -2.35 -7.59
C ILE A 67 2.18 -1.16 -7.54
N ASN A 68 1.77 -0.13 -6.82
CA ASN A 68 2.59 1.05 -6.58
C ASN A 68 2.72 1.27 -5.09
N TYR A 69 3.94 1.46 -4.62
CA TYR A 69 4.17 1.81 -3.23
C TYR A 69 5.41 2.68 -3.10
N TYR A 70 5.43 3.48 -2.05
CA TYR A 70 6.55 4.36 -1.76
C TYR A 70 6.56 4.65 -0.27
N VAL A 71 7.75 4.66 0.33
CA VAL A 71 7.94 4.97 1.75
C VAL A 71 8.98 6.07 1.88
N GLU A 72 8.66 7.09 2.67
CA GLU A 72 9.58 8.17 2.97
C GLU A 72 9.58 8.47 4.46
N PRO A 73 10.65 9.07 5.00
CA PRO A 73 10.68 9.48 6.41
C PRO A 73 9.56 10.46 6.71
N PHE A 74 8.95 10.31 7.90
CA PHE A 74 7.92 11.24 8.34
C PHE A 74 8.55 12.60 8.65
N ASP A 75 7.99 13.64 8.05
CA ASP A 75 8.46 15.02 8.21
C ASP A 75 7.39 15.84 8.94
N TYR A 76 7.69 16.23 10.19
CA TYR A 76 6.78 17.04 11.00
C TYR A 76 6.56 18.45 10.43
N ASN A 77 7.42 18.91 9.53
CA ASN A 77 7.28 20.20 8.87
C ASN A 77 6.45 20.12 7.57
N ASN A 78 6.09 18.90 7.16
CA ASN A 78 5.28 18.68 5.96
C ASN A 78 3.80 18.63 6.35
N GLU A 79 3.02 19.61 5.88
CA GLU A 79 1.60 19.70 6.21
C GLU A 79 0.80 18.46 5.80
N LYS A 80 1.13 17.87 4.65
CA LYS A 80 0.46 16.66 4.19
C LYS A 80 0.70 15.48 5.12
N HIS A 81 1.94 15.32 5.60
CA HIS A 81 2.27 14.27 6.58
C HIS A 81 1.49 14.49 7.88
N MET A 82 1.45 15.74 8.35
CA MET A 82 0.71 16.06 9.58
C MET A 82 -0.79 15.85 9.42
N ASP A 83 -1.35 16.14 8.27
CA ASP A 83 -2.77 15.89 7.99
C ASP A 83 -3.09 14.39 8.05
N ILE A 84 -2.24 13.55 7.48
CA ILE A 84 -2.42 12.09 7.53
C ILE A 84 -2.38 11.61 8.99
N LEU A 85 -1.42 12.12 9.77
CA LEU A 85 -1.32 11.75 11.18
C LEU A 85 -2.56 12.19 11.97
N ARG A 86 -3.11 13.37 11.70
CA ARG A 86 -4.36 13.84 12.33
C ARG A 86 -5.55 12.95 11.98
N GLU A 87 -5.63 12.50 10.73
CA GLU A 87 -6.67 11.57 10.30
C GLU A 87 -6.58 10.24 11.04
N GLN A 88 -5.38 9.86 11.48
CA GLN A 88 -5.13 8.66 12.27
C GLN A 88 -5.20 8.93 13.78
N GLU A 89 -5.84 10.00 14.20
CA GLU A 89 -5.98 10.40 15.61
C GLU A 89 -4.65 10.67 16.30
N ASN A 90 -3.67 11.18 15.55
CA ASN A 90 -2.30 11.44 16.00
C ASN A 90 -1.55 10.18 16.45
N GLU A 91 -1.94 9.02 15.96
CA GLU A 91 -1.27 7.76 16.24
C GLU A 91 -0.64 7.17 14.98
N PHE A 92 0.61 6.74 15.10
CA PHE A 92 1.30 6.01 14.05
C PHE A 92 0.90 4.54 14.09
N TRP A 93 0.68 3.96 12.92
CA TRP A 93 0.45 2.52 12.81
C TRP A 93 1.75 1.80 13.13
N LYS A 94 1.73 0.88 14.08
CA LYS A 94 2.93 0.16 14.52
C LYS A 94 3.12 -1.13 13.74
N VAL A 95 4.31 -1.23 13.18
CA VAL A 95 4.73 -2.38 12.38
C VAL A 95 5.70 -3.24 13.15
#